data_a9400d82fec5bc95a18cb8f95e685a3f
#
_entry.id   a9400d82fec5bc95a18cb8f95e685a3f
#
_cell.length_a   1.000
_cell.length_b   1.000
_cell.length_c   1.000
_cell.angle_alpha   90.00
_cell.angle_beta   90.00
_cell.angle_gamma   90.00
#
_symmetry.space_group_name_H-M   'P 1'
#
loop_
_entity.id
_entity.type
_entity.pdbx_description
1 polymer ?
#
loop_
_entity_poly.entity_id
_entity_poly.type
_entity_poly.pdbx_seq_one_letter_code
_entity_poly.pdbx_strand_id
1 'polypeptide(L)'
;MTKSTKHFVPITLTLMVALLFAALLVIHYRKTHVYDGFEAAELDSRWSKHRMAPGSFRAQAEIVRAGHSAGEITVRSRDRREEASDDGSATERDELMEAWWLFAHTGRAYRYSFSLYLPADFPIVPQRLVLAQWKQVCEWARCRPQNPVLAIRYQNGELTVTRQDETGKSILYSTTREIRGRWLDFRFDTRFSRFGDGDHSGYIDAWLNGQQIVSYQGATLYQLQRGYPAHGYIYFKMGLYRDELQQPMTIYVDEYRKDELSR
;
A
#
# COMPACT_ATOMS: atom_id res chain seq x y z
N MET A 1 -33.10 -56.92 18.15
CA MET A 1 -32.19 -56.92 16.98
C MET A 1 -32.15 -55.50 16.41
N THR A 2 -31.18 -54.71 16.82
CA THR A 2 -31.01 -53.33 16.36
C THR A 2 -30.14 -53.33 15.12
N LYS A 3 -30.67 -52.97 13.96
CA LYS A 3 -29.89 -52.80 12.72
C LYS A 3 -29.07 -51.53 12.82
N SER A 4 -27.76 -51.68 12.94
CA SER A 4 -26.78 -50.59 12.78
C SER A 4 -26.67 -50.25 11.29
N THR A 5 -27.28 -49.14 10.89
CA THR A 5 -27.05 -48.52 9.55
C THR A 5 -25.70 -47.81 9.55
N LYS A 6 -24.69 -48.48 9.00
CA LYS A 6 -23.39 -47.82 8.71
C LYS A 6 -23.62 -46.83 7.57
N HIS A 7 -23.58 -45.53 7.87
CA HIS A 7 -23.57 -44.48 6.84
C HIS A 7 -22.25 -44.53 6.09
N PHE A 8 -22.28 -45.09 4.89
CA PHE A 8 -21.15 -45.05 3.97
C PHE A 8 -21.11 -43.65 3.34
N VAL A 9 -20.20 -42.79 3.79
CA VAL A 9 -19.89 -41.54 3.08
C VAL A 9 -19.13 -41.95 1.83
N PRO A 10 -19.60 -41.63 0.62
CA PRO A 10 -18.91 -42.02 -0.60
C PRO A 10 -17.53 -41.33 -0.66
N ILE A 11 -16.51 -42.10 -0.99
CA ILE A 11 -15.11 -41.65 -1.09
C ILE A 11 -14.99 -40.39 -1.96
N THR A 12 -15.84 -40.25 -2.98
CA THR A 12 -15.91 -39.07 -3.86
C THR A 12 -16.29 -37.80 -3.10
N LEU A 13 -17.21 -37.85 -2.14
CA LEU A 13 -17.62 -36.68 -1.34
C LEU A 13 -16.49 -36.24 -0.42
N THR A 14 -15.79 -37.19 0.20
CA THR A 14 -14.64 -36.89 1.06
C THR A 14 -13.52 -36.23 0.27
N LEU A 15 -13.24 -36.70 -0.95
CA LEU A 15 -12.21 -36.12 -1.83
C LEU A 15 -12.59 -34.70 -2.27
N MET A 16 -13.85 -34.45 -2.63
CA MET A 16 -14.32 -33.12 -2.99
C MET A 16 -14.21 -32.13 -1.83
N VAL A 17 -14.56 -32.54 -0.61
CA VAL A 17 -14.44 -31.71 0.59
C VAL A 17 -12.97 -31.38 0.88
N ALA A 18 -12.07 -32.37 0.76
CA ALA A 18 -10.64 -32.16 0.95
C ALA A 18 -10.04 -31.19 -0.10
N LEU A 19 -10.43 -31.32 -1.38
CA LEU A 19 -10.01 -30.42 -2.43
C LEU A 19 -10.54 -28.99 -2.23
N LEU A 20 -11.79 -28.85 -1.81
CA LEU A 20 -12.37 -27.53 -1.50
C LEU A 20 -11.64 -26.89 -0.32
N PHE A 21 -11.37 -27.66 0.73
CA PHE A 21 -10.61 -27.17 1.89
C PHE A 21 -9.19 -26.74 1.51
N ALA A 22 -8.47 -27.55 0.70
CA ALA A 22 -7.15 -27.19 0.18
C ALA A 22 -7.20 -25.92 -0.67
N ALA A 23 -8.20 -25.76 -1.54
CA ALA A 23 -8.38 -24.56 -2.33
C ALA A 23 -8.63 -23.31 -1.45
N LEU A 24 -9.46 -23.43 -0.42
CA LEU A 24 -9.71 -22.35 0.53
C LEU A 24 -8.45 -21.96 1.32
N LEU A 25 -7.63 -22.94 1.72
CA LEU A 25 -6.34 -22.68 2.37
C LEU A 25 -5.38 -21.93 1.44
N VAL A 26 -5.29 -22.32 0.18
CA VAL A 26 -4.44 -21.64 -0.82
C VAL A 26 -4.94 -20.21 -1.06
N ILE A 27 -6.25 -20.00 -1.17
CA ILE A 27 -6.83 -18.66 -1.33
C ILE A 27 -6.54 -17.82 -0.09
N HIS A 28 -6.71 -18.37 1.09
CA HIS A 28 -6.40 -17.67 2.35
C HIS A 28 -4.92 -17.29 2.40
N TYR A 29 -4.02 -18.23 2.13
CA TYR A 29 -2.58 -17.99 2.11
C TYR A 29 -2.20 -16.88 1.13
N ARG A 30 -2.74 -16.89 -0.10
CA ARG A 30 -2.47 -15.86 -1.11
C ARG A 30 -2.98 -14.46 -0.72
N LYS A 31 -3.98 -14.37 0.14
CA LYS A 31 -4.47 -13.08 0.66
C LYS A 31 -3.61 -12.55 1.82
N THR A 32 -3.05 -13.45 2.61
CA THR A 32 -2.24 -13.09 3.79
C THR A 32 -0.75 -12.93 3.48
N HIS A 33 -0.30 -13.46 2.33
CA HIS A 33 1.10 -13.39 1.88
C HIS A 33 1.14 -12.97 0.42
N VAL A 34 1.41 -11.72 0.18
CA VAL A 34 1.49 -11.14 -1.16
C VAL A 34 2.95 -10.85 -1.49
N TYR A 35 3.36 -11.18 -2.70
CA TYR A 35 4.69 -10.84 -3.20
C TYR A 35 4.60 -10.46 -4.68
N ASP A 36 5.30 -9.41 -5.08
CA ASP A 36 5.52 -9.01 -6.45
C ASP A 36 6.94 -8.44 -6.61
N GLY A 37 7.79 -9.15 -7.34
CA GLY A 37 9.12 -8.71 -7.76
C GLY A 37 9.10 -8.03 -9.13
N PHE A 38 7.92 -7.74 -9.71
CA PHE A 38 7.77 -7.06 -11.02
C PHE A 38 8.51 -7.75 -12.17
N GLU A 39 8.63 -9.09 -12.10
CA GLU A 39 9.32 -9.91 -13.11
C GLU A 39 8.49 -10.14 -14.38
N ALA A 40 7.20 -9.85 -14.34
CA ALA A 40 6.30 -9.98 -15.49
C ALA A 40 6.25 -8.68 -16.29
N ALA A 41 6.16 -8.79 -17.60
CA ALA A 41 6.06 -7.64 -18.51
C ALA A 41 4.82 -6.75 -18.22
N GLU A 42 3.76 -7.36 -17.68
CA GLU A 42 2.53 -6.66 -17.31
C GLU A 42 2.18 -6.87 -15.84
N LEU A 43 1.49 -5.88 -15.28
CA LEU A 43 0.91 -5.98 -13.95
C LEU A 43 -0.17 -7.07 -13.91
N ASP A 44 -0.08 -7.92 -12.92
CA ASP A 44 -1.07 -8.95 -12.67
C ASP A 44 -2.31 -8.43 -11.89
N SER A 45 -3.20 -9.34 -11.53
CA SER A 45 -4.46 -9.02 -10.84
C SER A 45 -4.29 -8.49 -9.40
N ARG A 46 -3.08 -8.52 -8.83
CA ARG A 46 -2.79 -7.91 -7.52
C ARG A 46 -2.90 -6.39 -7.55
N TRP A 47 -2.71 -5.80 -8.74
CA TRP A 47 -2.72 -4.37 -8.92
C TRP A 47 -3.93 -3.89 -9.71
N SER A 48 -4.63 -2.93 -9.15
CA SER A 48 -5.66 -2.19 -9.86
C SER A 48 -5.01 -1.10 -10.73
N LYS A 49 -5.28 -1.13 -12.03
CA LYS A 49 -4.81 -0.11 -12.98
C LYS A 49 -5.65 1.19 -12.91
N HIS A 50 -6.60 1.29 -12.00
CA HIS A 50 -7.55 2.41 -11.94
C HIS A 50 -6.88 3.78 -11.70
N ARG A 51 -5.73 3.79 -11.03
CA ARG A 51 -4.97 5.01 -10.68
C ARG A 51 -3.75 5.24 -11.56
N MET A 52 -3.72 4.63 -12.75
CA MET A 52 -2.62 4.73 -13.70
C MET A 52 -3.12 5.17 -15.07
N ALA A 53 -2.35 6.03 -15.73
CA ALA A 53 -2.56 6.37 -17.13
C ALA A 53 -2.05 5.22 -18.03
N PRO A 54 -2.58 5.06 -19.25
CA PRO A 54 -2.04 4.11 -20.21
C PRO A 54 -0.55 4.37 -20.48
N GLY A 55 0.28 3.32 -20.41
CA GLY A 55 1.72 3.42 -20.67
C GLY A 55 2.55 4.14 -19.59
N SER A 56 1.98 4.36 -18.38
CA SER A 56 2.74 4.91 -17.26
C SER A 56 3.54 3.85 -16.49
N PHE A 57 3.26 2.57 -16.69
CA PHE A 57 4.00 1.44 -16.13
C PHE A 57 4.65 0.62 -17.22
N ARG A 58 5.90 0.20 -16.99
CA ARG A 58 6.57 -0.86 -17.73
C ARG A 58 7.50 -1.64 -16.81
N ALA A 59 7.64 -2.95 -17.05
CA ALA A 59 8.75 -3.71 -16.50
C ALA A 59 10.02 -3.39 -17.30
N GLN A 60 11.15 -3.23 -16.62
CA GLN A 60 12.46 -2.90 -17.22
C GLN A 60 13.58 -3.61 -16.48
N ALA A 61 14.74 -3.82 -17.15
CA ALA A 61 15.86 -4.61 -16.66
C ALA A 61 17.17 -3.79 -16.45
N GLU A 62 17.10 -2.46 -16.45
CA GLU A 62 18.28 -1.59 -16.31
C GLU A 62 18.54 -1.20 -14.85
N ILE A 63 17.49 -0.86 -14.11
CA ILE A 63 17.53 -0.45 -12.71
C ILE A 63 16.71 -1.45 -11.90
N VAL A 64 17.36 -2.49 -11.40
CA VAL A 64 16.74 -3.63 -10.72
C VAL A 64 17.26 -3.74 -9.29
N ARG A 65 16.37 -4.01 -8.33
CA ARG A 65 16.75 -4.25 -6.93
C ARG A 65 17.09 -5.72 -6.70
N ALA A 66 16.27 -6.61 -7.23
CA ALA A 66 16.46 -8.05 -7.17
C ALA A 66 15.81 -8.72 -8.39
N GLY A 67 16.20 -9.98 -8.70
CA GLY A 67 15.68 -10.67 -9.86
C GLY A 67 16.21 -10.15 -11.18
N HIS A 68 15.35 -10.05 -12.19
CA HIS A 68 15.71 -9.71 -13.57
C HIS A 68 15.06 -8.40 -14.05
N SER A 69 14.00 -7.95 -13.40
CA SER A 69 13.31 -6.72 -13.77
C SER A 69 12.73 -6.00 -12.56
N ALA A 70 12.38 -4.75 -12.74
CA ALA A 70 11.71 -3.89 -11.77
C ALA A 70 10.62 -3.07 -12.49
N GLY A 71 9.65 -2.59 -11.74
CA GLY A 71 8.60 -1.72 -12.28
C GLY A 71 9.08 -0.28 -12.44
N GLU A 72 8.98 0.29 -13.62
CA GLU A 72 9.13 1.72 -13.88
C GLU A 72 7.77 2.39 -13.90
N ILE A 73 7.62 3.47 -13.16
CA ILE A 73 6.39 4.28 -13.11
C ILE A 73 6.74 5.70 -13.47
N THR A 74 6.13 6.21 -14.54
CA THR A 74 6.32 7.58 -15.01
C THR A 74 5.01 8.35 -14.94
N VAL A 75 4.95 9.43 -14.17
CA VAL A 75 3.86 10.41 -14.22
C VAL A 75 4.22 11.55 -15.17
N ARG A 76 3.33 11.83 -16.13
CA ARG A 76 3.43 12.93 -17.06
C ARG A 76 2.44 14.02 -16.69
N SER A 77 2.61 15.21 -17.27
CA SER A 77 1.62 16.28 -17.12
C SER A 77 0.24 15.80 -17.52
N ARG A 78 -0.74 16.03 -16.65
CA ARG A 78 -2.15 15.68 -16.77
C ARG A 78 -2.51 14.20 -16.67
N ASP A 79 -1.56 13.32 -16.33
CA ASP A 79 -1.86 11.92 -16.07
C ASP A 79 -2.81 11.79 -14.87
N ARG A 80 -3.97 11.13 -15.10
CA ARG A 80 -5.02 10.96 -14.08
C ARG A 80 -5.28 12.24 -13.27
N ARG A 81 -5.32 13.38 -13.98
CA ARG A 81 -5.53 14.70 -13.39
C ARG A 81 -6.87 14.74 -12.65
N GLU A 82 -6.83 15.19 -11.42
CA GLU A 82 -8.00 15.48 -10.60
C GLU A 82 -7.91 16.94 -10.12
N GLU A 83 -8.98 17.69 -10.27
CA GLU A 83 -9.06 19.03 -9.68
C GLU A 83 -9.22 18.90 -8.17
N ALA A 84 -8.44 19.67 -7.42
CA ALA A 84 -8.61 19.73 -5.98
C ALA A 84 -9.85 20.58 -5.68
N SER A 85 -10.61 20.13 -4.69
CA SER A 85 -11.94 20.67 -4.41
C SER A 85 -11.95 22.05 -3.78
N ASP A 86 -10.86 22.51 -3.13
CA ASP A 86 -10.94 23.66 -2.22
C ASP A 86 -9.91 24.79 -2.49
N ASP A 87 -8.80 24.53 -3.19
CA ASP A 87 -7.73 25.52 -3.41
C ASP A 87 -7.35 25.75 -4.87
N GLY A 88 -8.10 25.14 -5.81
CA GLY A 88 -7.85 25.25 -7.24
C GLY A 88 -6.59 24.52 -7.73
N SER A 89 -5.85 23.86 -6.85
CA SER A 89 -4.70 23.04 -7.25
C SER A 89 -5.18 21.75 -7.92
N ALA A 90 -4.59 21.43 -9.06
CA ALA A 90 -4.80 20.12 -9.68
C ALA A 90 -3.74 19.15 -9.21
N THR A 91 -4.10 17.87 -9.18
CA THR A 91 -3.19 16.80 -8.86
C THR A 91 -3.10 15.80 -9.99
N GLU A 92 -1.96 15.16 -10.12
CA GLU A 92 -1.66 14.13 -11.11
C GLU A 92 -1.18 12.87 -10.42
N ARG A 93 -1.40 11.71 -11.04
CA ARG A 93 -0.96 10.46 -10.43
C ARG A 93 -0.77 9.33 -11.42
N ASP A 94 0.21 8.50 -11.09
CA ASP A 94 0.36 7.15 -11.55
C ASP A 94 0.79 6.29 -10.38
N GLU A 95 -0.18 5.61 -9.79
CA GLU A 95 -0.01 4.81 -8.58
C GLU A 95 -0.50 3.38 -8.81
N LEU A 96 0.35 2.40 -8.51
CA LEU A 96 -0.08 1.03 -8.26
C LEU A 96 -0.97 1.02 -7.03
N MET A 97 -2.17 0.51 -7.15
CA MET A 97 -3.10 0.34 -6.03
C MET A 97 -3.40 -1.15 -5.85
N GLU A 98 -3.30 -1.65 -4.63
CA GLU A 98 -3.72 -3.02 -4.34
C GLU A 98 -5.14 -3.28 -4.87
N ALA A 99 -5.37 -4.47 -5.40
CA ALA A 99 -6.72 -4.92 -5.73
C ALA A 99 -7.56 -5.05 -4.45
N TRP A 100 -8.85 -4.79 -4.53
CA TRP A 100 -9.76 -4.71 -3.38
C TRP A 100 -9.73 -5.95 -2.47
N TRP A 101 -9.48 -7.12 -3.02
CA TRP A 101 -9.42 -8.38 -2.27
C TRP A 101 -8.13 -8.55 -1.45
N LEU A 102 -7.16 -7.65 -1.64
CA LEU A 102 -5.92 -7.58 -0.86
C LEU A 102 -5.96 -6.52 0.24
N PHE A 103 -6.99 -5.71 0.34
CA PHE A 103 -7.05 -4.64 1.33
C PHE A 103 -6.83 -5.16 2.74
N ALA A 104 -6.03 -4.44 3.53
CA ALA A 104 -5.81 -4.74 4.92
C ALA A 104 -7.08 -4.48 5.74
N HIS A 105 -7.34 -5.33 6.72
CA HIS A 105 -8.43 -5.13 7.68
C HIS A 105 -7.98 -4.27 8.85
N THR A 106 -8.83 -3.34 9.27
CA THR A 106 -8.60 -2.58 10.50
C THR A 106 -8.55 -3.53 11.70
N GLY A 107 -7.72 -3.21 12.68
CA GLY A 107 -7.50 -4.02 13.88
C GLY A 107 -6.52 -5.18 13.71
N ARG A 108 -6.14 -5.55 12.48
CA ARG A 108 -5.12 -6.55 12.22
C ARG A 108 -3.77 -5.90 11.97
N ALA A 109 -2.71 -6.66 12.20
CA ALA A 109 -1.33 -6.23 11.98
C ALA A 109 -0.81 -6.76 10.65
N TYR A 110 -0.05 -5.91 9.95
CA TYR A 110 0.53 -6.24 8.65
C TYR A 110 1.96 -5.75 8.57
N ARG A 111 2.78 -6.51 7.86
CA ARG A 111 4.09 -6.08 7.37
C ARG A 111 3.99 -5.75 5.89
N TYR A 112 4.42 -4.54 5.53
CA TYR A 112 4.64 -4.12 4.16
C TYR A 112 6.13 -3.94 3.96
N SER A 113 6.69 -4.49 2.89
CA SER A 113 8.06 -4.24 2.46
C SER A 113 8.05 -3.93 0.98
N PHE A 114 8.86 -2.98 0.55
CA PHE A 114 9.02 -2.62 -0.85
C PHE A 114 10.28 -1.77 -1.02
N SER A 115 10.82 -1.76 -2.21
CA SER A 115 11.96 -0.95 -2.59
C SER A 115 11.54 0.13 -3.56
N LEU A 116 12.01 1.36 -3.35
CA LEU A 116 11.83 2.50 -4.24
C LEU A 116 13.20 3.00 -4.69
N TYR A 117 13.30 3.43 -5.96
CA TYR A 117 14.49 4.09 -6.47
C TYR A 117 14.07 5.39 -7.18
N LEU A 118 14.67 6.49 -6.73
CA LEU A 118 14.57 7.78 -7.39
C LEU A 118 15.87 7.97 -8.19
N PRO A 119 15.81 8.18 -9.52
CA PRO A 119 17.00 8.46 -10.33
C PRO A 119 17.88 9.56 -9.74
N ALA A 120 19.17 9.57 -10.06
CA ALA A 120 20.09 10.58 -9.55
C ALA A 120 19.71 12.01 -9.98
N ASP A 121 19.07 12.12 -11.14
CA ASP A 121 18.53 13.36 -11.72
C ASP A 121 17.05 13.61 -11.37
N PHE A 122 16.45 12.81 -10.46
CA PHE A 122 15.07 13.00 -10.05
C PHE A 122 14.85 14.43 -9.55
N PRO A 123 13.83 15.16 -10.05
CA PRO A 123 13.65 16.57 -9.76
C PRO A 123 13.42 16.85 -8.27
N ILE A 124 14.10 17.86 -7.75
CA ILE A 124 13.81 18.46 -6.44
C ILE A 124 12.90 19.64 -6.70
N VAL A 125 11.65 19.51 -6.27
CA VAL A 125 10.59 20.51 -6.54
C VAL A 125 9.84 20.85 -5.26
N PRO A 126 9.23 22.06 -5.18
CA PRO A 126 8.42 22.46 -4.04
C PRO A 126 7.02 21.78 -4.04
N GLN A 127 6.61 21.20 -5.17
CA GLN A 127 5.34 20.49 -5.29
C GLN A 127 5.31 19.27 -4.35
N ARG A 128 4.13 19.06 -3.79
CA ARG A 128 3.89 17.87 -2.96
C ARG A 128 4.02 16.61 -3.81
N LEU A 129 4.84 15.68 -3.36
CA LEU A 129 4.95 14.33 -3.90
C LEU A 129 4.62 13.30 -2.84
N VAL A 130 3.82 12.31 -3.20
CA VAL A 130 3.56 11.10 -2.40
C VAL A 130 4.09 9.90 -3.16
N LEU A 131 4.99 9.15 -2.54
CA LEU A 131 5.65 7.97 -3.12
C LEU A 131 4.95 6.67 -2.74
N ALA A 132 4.42 6.62 -1.52
CA ALA A 132 3.60 5.51 -1.05
C ALA A 132 2.58 6.01 -0.01
N GLN A 133 1.41 5.36 0.05
CA GLN A 133 0.37 5.78 0.97
C GLN A 133 -0.59 4.65 1.33
N TRP A 134 -1.07 4.70 2.57
CA TRP A 134 -2.15 3.86 3.08
C TRP A 134 -3.37 4.71 3.33
N LYS A 135 -4.49 4.34 2.71
CA LYS A 135 -5.74 5.08 2.85
C LYS A 135 -6.82 4.20 3.43
N GLN A 136 -7.53 4.77 4.38
CA GLN A 136 -8.76 4.17 4.89
C GLN A 136 -9.83 4.20 3.81
N VAL A 137 -10.50 3.07 3.61
CA VAL A 137 -11.63 2.96 2.67
C VAL A 137 -12.79 3.74 3.23
N CYS A 138 -13.32 4.61 2.38
CA CYS A 138 -14.57 5.31 2.62
C CYS A 138 -15.70 4.53 1.97
N GLU A 139 -16.64 4.04 2.75
CA GLU A 139 -17.81 3.34 2.21
C GLU A 139 -18.84 4.35 1.69
N TRP A 140 -19.10 4.26 0.36
CA TRP A 140 -20.20 4.97 -0.32
C TRP A 140 -20.27 6.47 -0.01
N ALA A 141 -20.23 7.32 -0.89
CA ALA A 141 -20.59 8.78 -0.84
C ALA A 141 -20.92 9.44 0.54
N ARG A 142 -20.72 8.75 1.66
CA ARG A 142 -21.07 9.16 3.02
C ARG A 142 -19.91 9.78 3.80
N CYS A 143 -18.69 9.55 3.35
CA CYS A 143 -17.51 10.17 3.93
C CYS A 143 -16.84 11.11 2.92
N ARG A 144 -16.29 12.20 3.39
CA ARG A 144 -15.42 13.03 2.56
C ARG A 144 -14.10 12.29 2.32
N PRO A 145 -13.54 12.35 1.10
CA PRO A 145 -12.22 11.81 0.85
C PRO A 145 -11.22 12.41 1.85
N GLN A 146 -10.56 11.55 2.60
CA GLN A 146 -9.57 11.98 3.59
C GLN A 146 -8.16 11.81 3.05
N ASN A 147 -7.23 12.54 3.64
CA ASN A 147 -5.81 12.33 3.41
C ASN A 147 -5.40 10.91 3.83
N PRO A 148 -4.26 10.39 3.31
CA PRO A 148 -3.73 9.10 3.75
C PRO A 148 -3.48 9.08 5.26
N VAL A 149 -3.84 7.98 5.92
CA VAL A 149 -3.52 7.77 7.35
C VAL A 149 -2.02 7.59 7.59
N LEU A 150 -1.30 7.07 6.58
CA LEU A 150 0.16 6.93 6.57
C LEU A 150 0.67 7.20 5.15
N ALA A 151 1.75 7.94 5.01
CA ALA A 151 2.33 8.23 3.70
C ALA A 151 3.84 8.48 3.78
N ILE A 152 4.53 8.10 2.70
CA ILE A 152 5.90 8.51 2.37
C ILE A 152 5.80 9.66 1.37
N ARG A 153 6.46 10.77 1.67
CA ARG A 153 6.43 11.98 0.85
C ARG A 153 7.84 12.45 0.53
N TYR A 154 7.99 13.11 -0.61
CA TYR A 154 9.23 13.77 -0.99
C TYR A 154 8.91 15.18 -1.49
N GLN A 155 9.56 16.20 -0.93
CA GLN A 155 9.32 17.59 -1.29
C GLN A 155 10.57 18.42 -0.94
N ASN A 156 11.04 19.30 -1.82
CA ASN A 156 12.23 20.13 -1.59
C ASN A 156 13.48 19.33 -1.20
N GLY A 157 13.64 18.10 -1.65
CA GLY A 157 14.75 17.23 -1.26
C GLY A 157 14.60 16.55 0.09
N GLU A 158 13.49 16.74 0.78
CA GLU A 158 13.17 16.12 2.06
C GLU A 158 12.25 14.91 1.89
N LEU A 159 12.68 13.76 2.42
CA LEU A 159 11.85 12.56 2.56
C LEU A 159 11.19 12.58 3.92
N THR A 160 9.87 12.42 3.97
CA THR A 160 9.11 12.35 5.22
C THR A 160 8.22 11.11 5.27
N VAL A 161 8.06 10.56 6.48
CA VAL A 161 6.99 9.62 6.82
C VAL A 161 5.98 10.35 7.68
N THR A 162 4.73 10.41 7.23
CA THR A 162 3.68 11.18 7.88
C THR A 162 2.51 10.30 8.28
N ARG A 163 1.96 10.52 9.47
CA ARG A 163 0.69 9.98 9.92
C ARG A 163 -0.37 11.08 9.95
N GLN A 164 -1.63 10.75 9.70
CA GLN A 164 -2.73 11.70 9.79
C GLN A 164 -4.01 11.04 10.32
N ASP A 165 -4.71 11.78 11.18
CA ASP A 165 -6.06 11.51 11.67
C ASP A 165 -6.84 12.82 11.83
N GLU A 166 -7.94 12.84 12.59
CA GLU A 166 -8.75 14.04 12.85
C GLU A 166 -7.98 15.15 13.54
N THR A 167 -6.96 14.83 14.31
CA THR A 167 -6.15 15.83 15.05
C THR A 167 -5.15 16.55 14.14
N GLY A 168 -5.00 16.07 12.91
CA GLY A 168 -4.11 16.64 11.90
C GLY A 168 -3.01 15.71 11.45
N LYS A 169 -2.05 16.29 10.73
CA LYS A 169 -0.89 15.59 10.18
C LYS A 169 0.29 15.69 11.15
N SER A 170 0.92 14.54 11.43
CA SER A 170 2.17 14.44 12.20
C SER A 170 3.29 13.90 11.32
N ILE A 171 4.49 14.47 11.41
CA ILE A 171 5.71 13.95 10.81
C ILE A 171 6.32 12.97 11.81
N LEU A 172 6.40 11.70 11.44
CA LEU A 172 7.02 10.65 12.25
C LEU A 172 8.52 10.51 11.99
N TYR A 173 8.95 10.82 10.78
CA TYR A 173 10.34 10.80 10.36
C TYR A 173 10.57 11.82 9.27
N SER A 174 11.76 12.41 9.23
CA SER A 174 12.22 13.35 8.22
C SER A 174 13.71 13.19 7.98
N THR A 175 14.13 13.33 6.72
CA THR A 175 15.55 13.39 6.35
C THR A 175 15.74 14.20 5.08
N THR A 176 16.81 15.00 5.08
CA THR A 176 17.32 15.72 3.91
C THR A 176 18.58 15.07 3.32
N ARG A 177 18.96 13.88 3.82
CA ARG A 177 20.09 13.13 3.24
C ARG A 177 19.77 12.79 1.78
N GLU A 178 20.78 12.82 0.93
CA GLU A 178 20.61 12.44 -0.47
C GLU A 178 20.14 10.99 -0.58
N ILE A 179 18.96 10.82 -1.18
CA ILE A 179 18.30 9.54 -1.35
C ILE A 179 18.18 9.10 -2.81
N ARG A 180 18.49 9.99 -3.76
CA ARG A 180 18.43 9.71 -5.20
C ARG A 180 19.62 8.87 -5.64
N GLY A 181 19.49 8.17 -6.76
CA GLY A 181 20.54 7.32 -7.31
C GLY A 181 20.82 6.05 -6.50
N ARG A 182 19.91 5.65 -5.61
CA ARG A 182 20.04 4.43 -4.80
C ARG A 182 18.68 3.81 -4.47
N TRP A 183 18.66 2.51 -4.22
CA TRP A 183 17.48 1.84 -3.69
C TRP A 183 17.24 2.21 -2.23
N LEU A 184 15.97 2.40 -1.91
CA LEU A 184 15.44 2.69 -0.59
C LEU A 184 14.55 1.52 -0.19
N ASP A 185 15.03 0.65 0.69
CA ASP A 185 14.30 -0.52 1.16
C ASP A 185 13.46 -0.12 2.37
N PHE A 186 12.16 -0.05 2.19
CA PHE A 186 11.21 0.24 3.25
C PHE A 186 10.62 -1.04 3.84
N ARG A 187 10.43 -1.04 5.15
CA ARG A 187 9.58 -1.99 5.87
C ARG A 187 8.71 -1.23 6.85
N PHE A 188 7.42 -1.57 6.86
CA PHE A 188 6.45 -1.07 7.82
C PHE A 188 5.75 -2.25 8.47
N ASP A 189 5.84 -2.35 9.81
CA ASP A 189 5.01 -3.21 10.62
C ASP A 189 3.93 -2.32 11.23
N THR A 190 2.67 -2.56 10.93
CA THR A 190 1.61 -1.63 11.33
C THR A 190 0.32 -2.35 11.67
N ARG A 191 -0.38 -1.82 12.69
CA ARG A 191 -1.78 -2.12 12.96
C ARG A 191 -2.59 -0.84 12.75
N PHE A 192 -3.52 -0.89 11.81
CA PHE A 192 -4.44 0.22 11.60
C PHE A 192 -5.61 0.10 12.57
N SER A 193 -5.63 0.96 13.59
CA SER A 193 -6.64 0.98 14.63
C SER A 193 -7.00 2.42 15.01
N ARG A 194 -8.25 2.61 15.40
CA ARG A 194 -8.71 3.86 15.99
C ARG A 194 -8.41 3.98 17.50
N PHE A 195 -7.95 2.91 18.11
CA PHE A 195 -7.60 2.90 19.51
C PHE A 195 -6.16 3.35 19.71
N GLY A 196 -5.96 4.24 20.67
CA GLY A 196 -4.65 4.81 21.01
C GLY A 196 -3.91 4.06 22.11
N ASP A 197 -4.63 3.21 22.85
CA ASP A 197 -4.13 2.52 24.03
C ASP A 197 -4.67 1.08 24.13
N GLY A 198 -4.08 0.30 25.01
CA GLY A 198 -4.44 -1.09 25.27
C GLY A 198 -4.06 -2.07 24.15
N ASP A 199 -4.54 -3.29 24.25
CA ASP A 199 -4.17 -4.42 23.36
C ASP A 199 -4.61 -4.23 21.91
N HIS A 200 -5.50 -3.28 21.66
CA HIS A 200 -6.02 -2.96 20.34
C HIS A 200 -5.47 -1.66 19.75
N SER A 201 -4.47 -1.05 20.42
CA SER A 201 -3.88 0.19 19.94
C SER A 201 -3.27 0.06 18.56
N GLY A 202 -3.36 1.13 17.77
CA GLY A 202 -2.63 1.25 16.52
C GLY A 202 -1.14 1.38 16.78
N TYR A 203 -0.33 0.96 15.83
CA TYR A 203 1.11 1.21 15.86
C TYR A 203 1.67 1.31 14.45
N ILE A 204 2.81 1.96 14.32
CA ILE A 204 3.61 2.07 13.12
C ILE A 204 5.07 1.95 13.53
N ASP A 205 5.70 0.84 13.18
CA ASP A 205 7.15 0.69 13.22
C ASP A 205 7.65 0.69 11.79
N ALA A 206 8.64 1.54 11.48
CA ALA A 206 9.17 1.64 10.12
C ALA A 206 10.69 1.57 10.10
N TRP A 207 11.21 0.97 9.05
CA TRP A 207 12.64 0.86 8.77
C TRP A 207 12.93 1.36 7.37
N LEU A 208 14.07 1.99 7.22
CA LEU A 208 14.65 2.39 5.95
C LEU A 208 16.07 1.81 5.86
N ASN A 209 16.32 0.99 4.85
CA ASN A 209 17.60 0.29 4.65
C ASN A 209 18.07 -0.45 5.91
N GLY A 210 17.14 -1.13 6.61
CA GLY A 210 17.39 -1.90 7.82
C GLY A 210 17.49 -1.07 9.11
N GLN A 211 17.60 0.25 9.04
CA GLN A 211 17.59 1.13 10.20
C GLN A 211 16.15 1.48 10.60
N GLN A 212 15.78 1.28 11.86
CA GLN A 212 14.49 1.74 12.36
C GLN A 212 14.44 3.27 12.38
N ILE A 213 13.43 3.83 11.73
CA ILE A 213 13.22 5.28 11.59
C ILE A 213 11.95 5.77 12.29
N VAL A 214 10.99 4.87 12.57
CA VAL A 214 9.75 5.19 13.27
C VAL A 214 9.46 4.09 14.28
N SER A 215 9.04 4.48 15.47
CA SER A 215 8.33 3.64 16.44
C SER A 215 7.22 4.48 17.04
N TYR A 216 6.00 4.23 16.63
CA TYR A 216 4.82 4.99 17.03
C TYR A 216 3.75 4.04 17.54
N GLN A 217 3.17 4.37 18.70
CA GLN A 217 2.00 3.72 19.26
C GLN A 217 0.90 4.75 19.46
N GLY A 218 -0.32 4.44 19.03
CA GLY A 218 -1.45 5.34 19.12
C GLY A 218 -2.48 5.08 18.01
N ALA A 219 -3.48 5.94 17.91
CA ALA A 219 -4.47 5.85 16.84
C ALA A 219 -3.81 6.06 15.46
N THR A 220 -4.15 5.18 14.52
CA THR A 220 -3.63 5.17 13.14
C THR A 220 -4.74 5.23 12.09
N LEU A 221 -5.95 5.59 12.51
CA LEU A 221 -7.14 5.73 11.67
C LEU A 221 -7.90 6.99 12.04
N TYR A 222 -8.73 7.47 11.11
CA TYR A 222 -9.79 8.43 11.39
C TYR A 222 -10.88 7.77 12.21
N GLN A 223 -11.17 8.31 13.40
CA GLN A 223 -12.00 7.64 14.39
C GLN A 223 -13.48 7.98 14.31
N LEU A 224 -13.78 9.25 14.11
CA LEU A 224 -15.12 9.80 14.34
C LEU A 224 -15.81 10.28 13.07
N GLN A 225 -15.24 10.08 11.92
CA GLN A 225 -15.83 10.57 10.70
C GLN A 225 -17.03 9.73 10.28
N ARG A 226 -18.13 10.44 10.04
CA ARG A 226 -19.36 9.84 9.53
C ARG A 226 -19.08 9.12 8.20
N GLY A 227 -19.39 7.84 8.13
CA GLY A 227 -19.18 7.02 6.93
C GLY A 227 -17.92 6.13 6.96
N TYR A 228 -17.07 6.25 7.97
CA TYR A 228 -15.99 5.27 8.19
C TYR A 228 -16.49 4.18 9.15
N PRO A 229 -16.58 2.93 8.68
CA PRO A 229 -17.09 1.85 9.52
C PRO A 229 -16.12 1.53 10.66
N ALA A 230 -16.66 1.00 11.75
CA ALA A 230 -15.86 0.55 12.90
C ALA A 230 -14.85 -0.53 12.52
N HIS A 231 -15.26 -1.40 11.59
CA HIS A 231 -14.45 -2.45 10.98
C HIS A 231 -14.39 -2.16 9.49
N GLY A 232 -13.26 -1.66 9.03
CA GLY A 232 -13.09 -1.23 7.66
C GLY A 232 -11.86 -1.82 7.03
N TYR A 233 -11.47 -1.22 5.92
CA TYR A 233 -10.35 -1.65 5.11
C TYR A 233 -9.38 -0.51 4.90
N ILE A 234 -8.12 -0.88 4.72
CA ILE A 234 -7.04 0.01 4.32
C ILE A 234 -6.47 -0.52 3.01
N TYR A 235 -6.31 0.35 2.04
CA TYR A 235 -5.61 0.01 0.80
C TYR A 235 -4.28 0.74 0.71
N PHE A 236 -3.31 0.01 0.18
CA PHE A 236 -1.98 0.52 -0.08
C PHE A 236 -1.85 0.97 -1.53
N LYS A 237 -1.08 2.04 -1.73
CA LYS A 237 -0.65 2.51 -3.04
C LYS A 237 0.81 2.91 -3.01
N MET A 238 1.51 2.68 -4.11
CA MET A 238 2.85 3.21 -4.36
C MET A 238 3.00 3.67 -5.80
N GLY A 239 3.86 4.64 -6.03
CA GLY A 239 4.03 5.29 -7.32
C GLY A 239 4.23 6.78 -7.14
N LEU A 240 3.67 7.57 -8.01
CA LEU A 240 3.75 9.02 -7.95
C LEU A 240 2.35 9.63 -7.89
N TYR A 241 2.09 10.39 -6.82
CA TYR A 241 0.95 11.29 -6.69
C TYR A 241 1.47 12.68 -6.32
N ARG A 242 1.23 13.66 -7.18
CA ARG A 242 1.83 14.99 -7.04
C ARG A 242 0.85 16.11 -7.37
N ASP A 243 1.17 17.32 -6.94
CA ASP A 243 0.55 18.51 -7.47
C ASP A 243 0.99 18.70 -8.93
N GLU A 244 0.14 19.33 -9.76
CA GLU A 244 0.33 19.45 -11.21
C GLU A 244 1.72 20.04 -11.55
N LEU A 245 2.43 19.37 -12.46
CA LEU A 245 3.76 19.77 -12.91
C LEU A 245 3.96 19.37 -14.37
N GLN A 246 4.53 20.29 -15.19
CA GLN A 246 4.77 20.02 -16.60
C GLN A 246 5.86 18.95 -16.83
N GLN A 247 6.88 18.92 -15.97
CA GLN A 247 7.99 18.00 -16.09
C GLN A 247 7.56 16.57 -15.74
N PRO A 248 7.82 15.55 -16.60
CA PRO A 248 7.60 14.16 -16.23
C PRO A 248 8.54 13.75 -15.08
N MET A 249 8.09 12.80 -14.28
CA MET A 249 8.87 12.20 -13.20
C MET A 249 8.77 10.69 -13.27
N THR A 250 9.88 10.02 -13.04
CA THR A 250 9.98 8.55 -13.06
C THR A 250 10.56 8.05 -11.75
N ILE A 251 9.96 7.01 -11.21
CA ILE A 251 10.53 6.20 -10.12
C ILE A 251 10.53 4.73 -10.52
N TYR A 252 11.32 3.94 -9.79
CA TYR A 252 11.33 2.50 -9.94
C TYR A 252 10.87 1.85 -8.64
N VAL A 253 10.13 0.74 -8.76
CA VAL A 253 9.56 -0.03 -7.65
C VAL A 253 9.93 -1.48 -7.80
N ASP A 254 10.23 -2.15 -6.67
CA ASP A 254 10.62 -3.55 -6.67
C ASP A 254 10.33 -4.19 -5.32
N GLU A 255 10.37 -5.54 -5.29
CA GLU A 255 10.31 -6.35 -4.07
C GLU A 255 9.11 -6.04 -3.15
N TYR A 256 7.95 -5.77 -3.75
CA TYR A 256 6.74 -5.56 -2.95
C TYR A 256 6.33 -6.84 -2.24
N ARG A 257 6.14 -6.74 -0.93
CA ARG A 257 5.64 -7.83 -0.08
C ARG A 257 4.68 -7.29 0.97
N LYS A 258 3.63 -8.07 1.22
CA LYS A 258 2.70 -7.83 2.31
C LYS A 258 2.39 -9.13 3.01
N ASP A 259 2.55 -9.15 4.32
CA ASP A 259 2.25 -10.28 5.17
C ASP A 259 1.30 -9.84 6.30
N GLU A 260 0.27 -10.64 6.57
CA GLU A 260 -0.52 -10.48 7.79
C GLU A 260 0.29 -11.08 8.94
N LEU A 261 0.53 -10.28 10.00
CA LEU A 261 1.30 -10.72 11.16
C LEU A 261 0.39 -11.47 12.13
N SER A 262 0.82 -12.65 12.56
CA SER A 262 0.21 -13.34 13.69
C SER A 262 0.42 -12.49 14.95
N ARG A 263 -0.60 -12.44 15.81
CA ARG A 263 -0.56 -11.76 17.10
C ARG A 263 0.46 -12.36 18.03
#